data_18e72a38d2648e5ea5225098a60bbee9
#
_entry.id   18e72a38d2648e5ea5225098a60bbee9
#
_cell.length_a   1.000
_cell.length_b   1.000
_cell.length_c   1.000
_cell.angle_alpha   90.00
_cell.angle_beta   90.00
_cell.angle_gamma   90.00
#
_symmetry.space_group_name_H-M   'P 1'
#
loop_
_entity.id
_entity.type
_entity.pdbx_description
1 polymer ?
#
loop_
_entity_poly.entity_id
_entity_poly.type
_entity_poly.pdbx_seq_one_letter_code
_entity_poly.pdbx_strand_id
1 'polypeptide(L)'
;KLVDPQKRVMVNSLVCEGCGDCGAKSFCVSVTPKETEYGRKRAINQSDCNKDFSCVEGFCPSFVTVHGGKVRKGKKVDAASLLANLPAPAARTDLSQPWNILITGVGGTGVVTIGALLGMAGHLEGKGATVLDQTGLAQKGGAVTTHIRVAKTPADIHAVRIAAGEADLVLGCDMVVVNDYWVLSKIRPERSTVVVNTYEAMPGTFTTRPDMQFPAADIVKAIGTALGGQAPLQIDATQIATALIGDAIAANLFILGYAWQQGLVPISFEALMRAIELNGAAIEMNKTAFAWGRLAVVDLAAVVEAAGIVRNLPTRSEVTAHALPMLGATANEAAESGLMPQAADLRDEDALRHVPASGDAGSVFAPLDDARLSRSLDEVIARRVAFLTSYQSAGYARRYSDFVAKVRAAETAKAPGSSDLSEAV
;
A
#
# COMPACT_ATOMS: atom_id res chain seq x y z
N LYS A 1 27.19 8.91 -4.55
CA LYS A 1 25.90 8.35 -5.00
C LYS A 1 26.11 6.85 -5.20
N LEU A 2 25.42 6.02 -4.43
CA LEU A 2 25.49 4.57 -4.63
C LEU A 2 24.96 4.23 -6.02
N VAL A 3 25.68 3.36 -6.75
CA VAL A 3 25.25 2.89 -8.06
C VAL A 3 24.07 1.96 -7.86
N ASP A 4 22.98 2.17 -8.59
CA ASP A 4 21.82 1.30 -8.58
C ASP A 4 22.18 -0.04 -9.24
N PRO A 5 22.17 -1.19 -8.50
CA PRO A 5 22.55 -2.45 -9.09
C PRO A 5 21.57 -2.87 -10.18
N GLN A 6 22.11 -3.48 -11.24
CA GLN A 6 21.31 -3.98 -12.37
C GLN A 6 20.59 -5.30 -12.06
N LYS A 7 20.54 -5.68 -10.79
CA LYS A 7 19.89 -6.88 -10.30
C LYS A 7 18.64 -6.47 -9.51
N ARG A 8 17.53 -7.16 -9.73
CA ARG A 8 16.29 -7.02 -8.97
C ARG A 8 15.84 -8.39 -8.49
N VAL A 9 15.21 -8.42 -7.34
CA VAL A 9 14.63 -9.63 -6.76
C VAL A 9 13.11 -9.49 -6.75
N MET A 10 12.44 -10.54 -7.18
CA MET A 10 10.99 -10.65 -7.17
C MET A 10 10.59 -11.97 -6.51
N VAL A 11 9.38 -12.02 -5.98
CA VAL A 11 8.75 -13.27 -5.54
C VAL A 11 7.72 -13.67 -6.58
N ASN A 12 7.84 -14.89 -7.10
CA ASN A 12 6.80 -15.48 -7.93
C ASN A 12 5.64 -15.93 -7.03
N SER A 13 4.53 -15.20 -7.07
CA SER A 13 3.36 -15.49 -6.23
C SER A 13 2.71 -16.83 -6.53
N LEU A 14 2.88 -17.39 -7.73
CA LEU A 14 2.37 -18.72 -8.09
C LEU A 14 3.15 -19.87 -7.43
N VAL A 15 4.40 -19.62 -7.03
CA VAL A 15 5.27 -20.60 -6.36
C VAL A 15 5.34 -20.33 -4.86
N CYS A 16 5.07 -19.10 -4.42
CA CYS A 16 5.15 -18.70 -3.03
C CYS A 16 4.05 -19.36 -2.20
N GLU A 17 4.42 -20.08 -1.14
CA GLU A 17 3.48 -20.69 -0.19
C GLU A 17 2.99 -19.74 0.91
N GLY A 18 3.56 -18.53 1.00
CA GLY A 18 3.16 -17.56 2.01
C GLY A 18 3.74 -17.78 3.41
N CYS A 19 4.65 -18.74 3.61
CA CYS A 19 5.19 -19.16 4.91
C CYS A 19 5.83 -18.02 5.75
N GLY A 20 6.28 -16.92 5.12
CA GLY A 20 6.87 -15.79 5.83
C GLY A 20 8.35 -15.92 6.18
N ASP A 21 8.99 -17.05 5.92
CA ASP A 21 10.40 -17.34 6.23
C ASP A 21 11.37 -16.27 5.71
N CYS A 22 11.13 -15.77 4.49
CA CYS A 22 11.95 -14.72 3.89
C CYS A 22 11.92 -13.42 4.69
N GLY A 23 10.76 -13.05 5.26
CA GLY A 23 10.64 -11.90 6.16
C GLY A 23 11.31 -12.16 7.51
N ALA A 24 11.04 -13.31 8.12
CA ALA A 24 11.58 -13.68 9.44
C ALA A 24 13.11 -13.78 9.43
N LYS A 25 13.71 -14.29 8.36
CA LYS A 25 15.19 -14.45 8.26
C LYS A 25 15.90 -13.17 7.88
N SER A 26 15.33 -12.36 6.99
CA SER A 26 15.98 -11.13 6.51
C SER A 26 15.63 -9.89 7.34
N PHE A 27 14.56 -9.93 8.16
CA PHE A 27 13.99 -8.76 8.82
C PHE A 27 13.73 -7.58 7.87
N CYS A 28 13.52 -7.90 6.58
CA CYS A 28 13.42 -6.91 5.53
C CYS A 28 11.99 -6.36 5.44
N VAL A 29 11.84 -5.06 5.68
CA VAL A 29 10.54 -4.36 5.58
C VAL A 29 10.02 -4.24 4.14
N SER A 30 10.86 -4.51 3.15
CA SER A 30 10.45 -4.53 1.74
C SER A 30 9.74 -5.83 1.34
N VAL A 31 9.79 -6.87 2.19
CA VAL A 31 8.99 -8.09 2.02
C VAL A 31 7.57 -7.80 2.52
N THR A 32 6.64 -7.62 1.60
CA THR A 32 5.26 -7.23 1.88
C THR A 32 4.30 -8.40 1.63
N PRO A 33 3.13 -8.43 2.27
CA PRO A 33 2.09 -9.38 1.90
C PRO A 33 1.51 -9.04 0.52
N LYS A 34 1.08 -10.07 -0.18
CA LYS A 34 0.29 -9.98 -1.41
C LYS A 34 -0.90 -10.90 -1.26
N GLU A 35 -2.09 -10.34 -1.17
CA GLU A 35 -3.32 -11.12 -1.13
C GLU A 35 -3.59 -11.70 -2.52
N THR A 36 -3.91 -12.99 -2.60
CA THR A 36 -4.25 -13.69 -3.84
C THR A 36 -5.40 -14.64 -3.59
N GLU A 37 -6.04 -15.15 -4.64
CA GLU A 37 -7.07 -16.18 -4.54
C GLU A 37 -6.56 -17.49 -3.90
N TYR A 38 -5.24 -17.69 -3.92
CA TYR A 38 -4.59 -18.85 -3.32
C TYR A 38 -3.99 -18.53 -1.94
N GLY A 39 -4.59 -17.57 -1.23
CA GLY A 39 -4.15 -17.09 0.07
C GLY A 39 -3.06 -16.01 -0.02
N ARG A 40 -2.56 -15.63 1.15
CA ARG A 40 -1.57 -14.57 1.31
C ARG A 40 -0.20 -15.03 0.87
N LYS A 41 0.35 -14.39 -0.12
CA LYS A 41 1.70 -14.58 -0.66
C LYS A 41 2.64 -13.46 -0.20
N ARG A 42 3.85 -13.43 -0.75
CA ARG A 42 4.82 -12.35 -0.49
C ARG A 42 5.18 -11.66 -1.80
N ALA A 43 5.51 -10.39 -1.69
CA ALA A 43 6.06 -9.57 -2.76
C ALA A 43 7.24 -8.75 -2.23
N ILE A 44 8.05 -8.22 -3.14
CA ILE A 44 9.12 -7.27 -2.80
C ILE A 44 8.69 -5.88 -3.27
N ASN A 45 8.51 -4.97 -2.32
CA ASN A 45 8.33 -3.56 -2.66
C ASN A 45 9.66 -3.01 -3.19
N GLN A 46 9.72 -2.74 -4.47
CA GLN A 46 10.95 -2.30 -5.16
C GLN A 46 11.37 -0.88 -4.77
N SER A 47 10.44 -0.04 -4.33
CA SER A 47 10.72 1.33 -3.87
C SER A 47 11.44 1.34 -2.52
N ASP A 48 11.09 0.40 -1.62
CA ASP A 48 11.65 0.31 -0.28
C ASP A 48 12.87 -0.64 -0.20
N CYS A 49 13.16 -1.36 -1.28
CA CYS A 49 14.22 -2.36 -1.32
C CYS A 49 15.61 -1.71 -1.26
N ASN A 50 16.40 -2.07 -0.24
CA ASN A 50 17.80 -1.64 -0.10
C ASN A 50 18.73 -2.28 -1.13
N LYS A 51 18.30 -3.35 -1.80
CA LYS A 51 19.08 -4.13 -2.76
C LYS A 51 20.35 -4.76 -2.15
N ASP A 52 20.26 -5.10 -0.86
CA ASP A 52 21.29 -5.87 -0.14
C ASP A 52 21.16 -7.38 -0.40
N PHE A 53 19.99 -7.80 -0.91
CA PHE A 53 19.66 -9.17 -1.30
C PHE A 53 19.65 -10.18 -0.14
N SER A 54 19.65 -9.76 1.11
CA SER A 54 19.59 -10.64 2.28
C SER A 54 18.37 -11.58 2.27
N CYS A 55 17.29 -11.19 1.63
CA CYS A 55 16.08 -12.01 1.49
C CYS A 55 16.27 -13.26 0.63
N VAL A 56 17.32 -13.35 -0.19
CA VAL A 56 17.62 -14.51 -1.05
C VAL A 56 18.75 -15.40 -0.52
N GLU A 57 19.28 -15.15 0.67
CA GLU A 57 20.30 -15.99 1.30
C GLU A 57 19.76 -17.34 1.80
N GLY A 58 18.44 -17.50 1.82
CA GLY A 58 17.76 -18.76 2.09
C GLY A 58 17.43 -19.54 0.82
N PHE A 59 17.14 -20.84 0.97
CA PHE A 59 16.64 -21.68 -0.12
C PHE A 59 15.11 -21.51 -0.24
N CYS A 60 14.67 -20.68 -1.18
CA CYS A 60 13.25 -20.52 -1.49
C CYS A 60 13.03 -20.49 -3.01
N PRO A 61 12.29 -21.46 -3.57
CA PRO A 61 12.11 -21.58 -5.02
C PRO A 61 11.25 -20.47 -5.63
N SER A 62 10.53 -19.69 -4.82
CA SER A 62 9.69 -18.59 -5.32
C SER A 62 10.47 -17.32 -5.63
N PHE A 63 11.72 -17.21 -5.19
CA PHE A 63 12.54 -16.03 -5.52
C PHE A 63 13.08 -16.10 -6.94
N VAL A 64 12.87 -15.00 -7.66
CA VAL A 64 13.37 -14.81 -9.04
C VAL A 64 14.29 -13.60 -9.06
N THR A 65 15.48 -13.78 -9.63
CA THR A 65 16.42 -12.68 -9.87
C THR A 65 16.34 -12.22 -11.31
N VAL A 66 16.07 -10.93 -11.50
CA VAL A 66 16.02 -10.28 -12.82
C VAL A 66 17.29 -9.46 -13.02
N HIS A 67 18.06 -9.76 -14.05
CA HIS A 67 19.25 -9.02 -14.42
C HIS A 67 18.94 -8.04 -15.55
N GLY A 68 19.48 -6.82 -15.47
CA GLY A 68 19.26 -5.75 -16.48
C GLY A 68 17.85 -5.15 -16.45
N GLY A 69 16.95 -5.64 -15.57
CA GLY A 69 15.59 -5.14 -15.43
C GLY A 69 15.55 -3.74 -14.80
N LYS A 70 14.61 -2.92 -15.29
CA LYS A 70 14.28 -1.61 -14.69
C LYS A 70 12.84 -1.63 -14.22
N VAL A 71 12.56 -0.91 -13.13
CA VAL A 71 11.18 -0.70 -12.67
C VAL A 71 10.40 0.00 -13.79
N ARG A 72 9.21 -0.53 -14.11
CA ARG A 72 8.33 0.09 -15.09
C ARG A 72 7.91 1.47 -14.57
N LYS A 73 8.15 2.50 -15.34
CA LYS A 73 7.69 3.85 -15.04
C LYS A 73 6.30 4.05 -15.63
N GLY A 74 5.45 4.78 -14.91
CA GLY A 74 4.17 5.25 -15.44
C GLY A 74 4.34 6.09 -16.73
N LYS A 75 3.25 6.38 -17.41
CA LYS A 75 3.27 7.30 -18.55
C LYS A 75 3.77 8.66 -18.08
N LYS A 76 4.72 9.24 -18.83
CA LYS A 76 5.15 10.61 -18.56
C LYS A 76 3.99 11.54 -18.86
N VAL A 77 3.51 12.23 -17.84
CA VAL A 77 2.53 13.30 -17.97
C VAL A 77 3.20 14.58 -17.52
N ASP A 78 3.04 15.62 -18.29
CA ASP A 78 3.57 16.94 -17.94
C ASP A 78 2.74 17.57 -16.82
N ALA A 79 3.42 17.99 -15.74
CA ALA A 79 2.77 18.65 -14.63
C ALA A 79 2.02 19.93 -15.04
N ALA A 80 2.56 20.67 -16.01
CA ALA A 80 1.92 21.89 -16.49
C ALA A 80 0.56 21.61 -17.15
N SER A 81 0.44 20.50 -17.88
CA SER A 81 -0.83 20.10 -18.51
C SER A 81 -1.90 19.72 -17.47
N LEU A 82 -1.50 19.09 -16.36
CA LEU A 82 -2.40 18.75 -15.26
C LEU A 82 -2.88 20.00 -14.51
N LEU A 83 -2.03 20.99 -14.38
CA LEU A 83 -2.32 22.20 -13.61
C LEU A 83 -3.11 23.26 -14.39
N ALA A 84 -3.14 23.19 -15.73
CA ALA A 84 -3.67 24.24 -16.60
C ALA A 84 -5.13 24.63 -16.30
N ASN A 85 -5.96 23.67 -15.84
CA ASN A 85 -7.39 23.87 -15.60
C ASN A 85 -7.79 23.68 -14.14
N LEU A 86 -6.83 23.59 -13.21
CA LEU A 86 -7.16 23.41 -11.80
C LEU A 86 -7.54 24.75 -11.15
N PRO A 87 -8.66 24.79 -10.39
CA PRO A 87 -9.02 25.97 -9.63
C PRO A 87 -7.97 26.29 -8.56
N ALA A 88 -7.77 27.56 -8.28
CA ALA A 88 -6.96 27.94 -7.12
C ALA A 88 -7.67 27.47 -5.84
N PRO A 89 -6.93 26.96 -4.83
CA PRO A 89 -7.55 26.63 -3.55
C PRO A 89 -7.98 27.90 -2.84
N ALA A 90 -8.92 27.75 -1.89
CA ALA A 90 -9.25 28.83 -0.97
C ALA A 90 -7.98 29.20 -0.18
N ALA A 91 -7.42 30.38 -0.44
CA ALA A 91 -6.21 30.80 0.21
C ALA A 91 -6.47 31.07 1.70
N ARG A 92 -5.73 30.38 2.58
CA ARG A 92 -5.64 30.78 3.99
C ARG A 92 -4.65 31.94 4.11
N THR A 93 -5.18 33.13 4.18
CA THR A 93 -4.40 34.37 4.26
C THR A 93 -4.25 34.87 5.69
N ASP A 94 -5.13 34.41 6.60
CA ASP A 94 -5.07 34.81 8.01
C ASP A 94 -4.08 33.95 8.79
N LEU A 95 -2.91 34.52 9.06
CA LEU A 95 -1.90 34.01 9.96
C LEU A 95 -1.81 34.90 11.24
N SER A 96 -2.99 35.31 11.76
CA SER A 96 -3.08 36.02 13.04
C SER A 96 -2.51 35.20 14.19
N GLN A 97 -2.51 33.88 14.03
CA GLN A 97 -1.83 32.90 14.88
C GLN A 97 -0.95 31.97 14.03
N PRO A 98 0.14 31.41 14.55
CA PRO A 98 0.91 30.41 13.84
C PRO A 98 0.04 29.24 13.41
N TRP A 99 0.18 28.82 12.14
CA TRP A 99 -0.44 27.63 11.59
C TRP A 99 0.48 26.42 11.78
N ASN A 100 -0.01 25.42 12.47
CA ASN A 100 0.78 24.29 12.93
C ASN A 100 0.50 23.04 12.08
N ILE A 101 1.49 22.58 11.36
CA ILE A 101 1.42 21.39 10.51
C ILE A 101 2.29 20.31 11.14
N LEU A 102 1.69 19.18 11.49
CA LEU A 102 2.39 17.98 11.93
C LEU A 102 2.41 16.97 10.78
N ILE A 103 3.60 16.66 10.26
CA ILE A 103 3.77 15.63 9.25
C ILE A 103 4.28 14.38 9.93
N THR A 104 3.72 13.22 9.58
CA THR A 104 4.07 11.95 10.20
C THR A 104 4.26 10.89 9.13
N GLY A 105 5.14 9.94 9.41
CA GLY A 105 5.33 8.81 8.51
C GLY A 105 6.46 7.89 8.93
N VAL A 106 6.61 6.80 8.19
CA VAL A 106 7.68 5.84 8.40
C VAL A 106 9.00 6.37 7.86
N GLY A 107 10.07 6.19 8.62
CA GLY A 107 11.43 6.62 8.25
C GLY A 107 11.90 6.00 6.92
N GLY A 108 12.60 6.80 6.13
CA GLY A 108 13.11 6.40 4.81
C GLY A 108 12.14 6.63 3.64
N THR A 109 10.91 7.06 3.89
CA THR A 109 9.90 7.34 2.84
C THR A 109 9.90 8.79 2.35
N GLY A 110 10.74 9.69 2.92
CA GLY A 110 10.85 11.09 2.47
C GLY A 110 10.01 12.10 3.26
N VAL A 111 9.51 11.74 4.43
CA VAL A 111 8.71 12.63 5.31
C VAL A 111 9.43 13.93 5.61
N VAL A 112 10.70 13.87 5.99
CA VAL A 112 11.55 15.05 6.30
C VAL A 112 11.67 15.99 5.10
N THR A 113 11.62 15.46 3.87
CA THR A 113 11.71 16.30 2.67
C THR A 113 10.53 17.27 2.57
N ILE A 114 9.31 16.84 2.93
CA ILE A 114 8.14 17.73 2.92
C ILE A 114 8.39 18.91 3.90
N GLY A 115 8.91 18.60 5.08
CA GLY A 115 9.24 19.61 6.09
C GLY A 115 10.23 20.65 5.56
N ALA A 116 11.32 20.18 4.95
CA ALA A 116 12.33 21.05 4.35
C ALA A 116 11.75 21.92 3.23
N LEU A 117 10.87 21.36 2.37
CA LEU A 117 10.22 22.10 1.29
C LEU A 117 9.29 23.19 1.84
N LEU A 118 8.47 22.87 2.84
CA LEU A 118 7.56 23.83 3.47
C LEU A 118 8.32 24.94 4.21
N GLY A 119 9.38 24.59 4.94
CA GLY A 119 10.23 25.57 5.61
C GLY A 119 10.91 26.52 4.62
N MET A 120 11.49 25.99 3.54
CA MET A 120 12.10 26.80 2.47
C MET A 120 11.06 27.67 1.78
N ALA A 121 9.89 27.16 1.46
CA ALA A 121 8.84 27.91 0.80
C ALA A 121 8.30 29.05 1.68
N GLY A 122 8.13 28.81 2.99
CA GLY A 122 7.78 29.86 3.95
C GLY A 122 8.86 30.95 4.02
N HIS A 123 10.14 30.58 4.01
CA HIS A 123 11.24 31.51 3.97
C HIS A 123 11.27 32.38 2.69
N LEU A 124 11.01 31.74 1.52
CA LEU A 124 10.95 32.48 0.24
C LEU A 124 9.82 33.51 0.19
N GLU A 125 8.75 33.31 0.95
CA GLU A 125 7.65 34.28 1.09
C GLU A 125 7.89 35.32 2.18
N GLY A 126 9.03 35.29 2.87
CA GLY A 126 9.31 36.18 4.01
C GLY A 126 8.44 35.90 5.23
N LYS A 127 7.75 34.74 5.29
CA LYS A 127 6.99 34.31 6.46
C LYS A 127 7.89 33.76 7.56
N GLY A 128 7.43 33.81 8.81
CA GLY A 128 8.02 33.00 9.87
C GLY A 128 7.78 31.52 9.59
N ALA A 129 8.84 30.72 9.58
CA ALA A 129 8.74 29.28 9.42
C ALA A 129 9.76 28.58 10.32
N THR A 130 9.32 27.55 11.06
CA THR A 130 10.21 26.67 11.80
C THR A 130 9.92 25.22 11.43
N VAL A 131 10.99 24.43 11.38
CA VAL A 131 10.92 22.98 11.08
C VAL A 131 11.69 22.26 12.17
N LEU A 132 11.05 21.27 12.79
CA LEU A 132 11.66 20.38 13.77
C LEU A 132 11.37 18.93 13.39
N ASP A 133 12.40 18.23 12.96
CA ASP A 133 12.32 16.80 12.66
C ASP A 133 12.62 15.98 13.91
N GLN A 134 11.77 15.01 14.19
CA GLN A 134 11.98 14.00 15.22
C GLN A 134 12.09 12.64 14.52
N THR A 135 13.30 12.12 14.47
CA THR A 135 13.61 10.84 13.83
C THR A 135 14.05 9.82 14.88
N GLY A 136 13.67 8.55 14.70
CA GLY A 136 14.22 7.46 15.50
C GLY A 136 15.65 7.08 15.04
N LEU A 137 16.29 6.19 15.79
CA LEU A 137 17.63 5.67 15.46
C LEU A 137 17.59 4.66 14.31
N ALA A 138 16.42 4.09 14.00
CA ALA A 138 16.25 3.15 12.90
C ALA A 138 16.27 3.93 11.55
N GLN A 139 17.15 3.52 10.64
CA GLN A 139 17.24 4.15 9.31
C GLN A 139 15.99 3.89 8.45
N LYS A 140 15.29 2.77 8.67
CA LYS A 140 14.02 2.41 8.02
C LYS A 140 13.04 1.81 9.02
N GLY A 141 11.75 2.08 8.80
CA GLY A 141 10.66 1.50 9.59
C GLY A 141 10.41 2.16 10.95
N GLY A 142 11.22 3.12 11.37
CA GLY A 142 10.98 3.91 12.59
C GLY A 142 10.00 5.06 12.34
N ALA A 143 9.28 5.49 13.38
CA ALA A 143 8.40 6.65 13.29
C ALA A 143 9.21 7.94 13.10
N VAL A 144 8.75 8.78 12.18
CA VAL A 144 9.28 10.12 11.91
C VAL A 144 8.14 11.11 12.04
N THR A 145 8.37 12.18 12.76
CA THR A 145 7.46 13.33 12.83
C THR A 145 8.19 14.62 12.55
N THR A 146 7.57 15.48 11.76
CA THR A 146 8.10 16.81 11.45
C THR A 146 7.09 17.86 11.91
N HIS A 147 7.49 18.71 12.83
CA HIS A 147 6.69 19.84 13.31
C HIS A 147 7.03 21.07 12.49
N ILE A 148 6.03 21.68 11.88
CA ILE A 148 6.17 22.90 11.10
C ILE A 148 5.24 23.95 11.69
N ARG A 149 5.76 25.13 11.94
CA ARG A 149 4.98 26.30 12.27
C ARG A 149 5.19 27.37 11.23
N VAL A 150 4.12 27.85 10.66
CA VAL A 150 4.11 28.97 9.70
C VAL A 150 3.38 30.14 10.32
N ALA A 151 4.01 31.28 10.35
CA ALA A 151 3.46 32.51 10.93
C ALA A 151 3.66 33.70 9.99
N LYS A 152 3.01 34.82 10.27
CA LYS A 152 3.16 36.05 9.49
C LYS A 152 4.59 36.55 9.54
N THR A 153 5.21 36.50 10.70
CA THR A 153 6.62 36.91 10.92
C THR A 153 7.34 35.88 11.79
N PRO A 154 8.69 35.81 11.75
CA PRO A 154 9.47 34.96 12.65
C PRO A 154 9.23 35.25 14.14
N ALA A 155 8.95 36.51 14.50
CA ALA A 155 8.70 36.91 15.86
C ALA A 155 7.43 36.35 16.47
N ASP A 156 6.48 35.90 15.65
CA ASP A 156 5.22 35.31 16.10
C ASP A 156 5.38 33.83 16.52
N ILE A 157 6.54 33.22 16.30
CA ILE A 157 6.80 31.83 16.63
C ILE A 157 7.62 31.75 17.94
N HIS A 158 6.98 31.32 19.01
CA HIS A 158 7.57 31.24 20.35
C HIS A 158 8.09 29.86 20.73
N ALA A 159 7.73 28.79 19.95
CA ALA A 159 8.19 27.44 20.17
C ALA A 159 8.27 26.70 18.83
N VAL A 160 9.23 25.79 18.68
CA VAL A 160 9.38 24.98 17.47
C VAL A 160 8.51 23.73 17.50
N ARG A 161 8.25 23.17 18.69
CA ARG A 161 7.45 21.97 18.88
C ARG A 161 5.96 22.31 19.03
N ILE A 162 5.10 21.61 18.30
CA ILE A 162 3.64 21.68 18.43
C ILE A 162 3.25 20.98 19.75
N ALA A 163 2.53 21.67 20.61
CA ALA A 163 2.06 21.14 21.89
C ALA A 163 0.81 20.25 21.69
N ALA A 164 0.32 19.65 22.79
CA ALA A 164 -0.91 18.86 22.75
C ALA A 164 -2.11 19.74 22.35
N GLY A 165 -2.95 19.25 21.45
CA GLY A 165 -4.13 19.95 20.95
C GLY A 165 -3.84 21.21 20.11
N GLU A 166 -2.62 21.39 19.59
CA GLU A 166 -2.24 22.58 18.83
C GLU A 166 -2.08 22.36 17.33
N ALA A 167 -2.17 21.13 16.82
CA ALA A 167 -2.06 20.89 15.39
C ALA A 167 -3.29 21.45 14.65
N ASP A 168 -3.07 22.22 13.60
CA ASP A 168 -4.10 22.68 12.68
C ASP A 168 -4.27 21.66 11.52
N LEU A 169 -3.15 21.13 11.03
CA LEU A 169 -3.10 20.06 10.05
C LEU A 169 -2.22 18.92 10.56
N VAL A 170 -2.72 17.68 10.50
CA VAL A 170 -1.90 16.48 10.58
C VAL A 170 -1.87 15.84 9.20
N LEU A 171 -0.67 15.77 8.61
CA LEU A 171 -0.42 15.15 7.32
C LEU A 171 0.22 13.78 7.55
N GLY A 172 -0.62 12.73 7.53
CA GLY A 172 -0.21 11.36 7.74
C GLY A 172 0.24 10.70 6.44
N CYS A 173 1.55 10.59 6.24
CA CYS A 173 2.12 9.88 5.09
C CYS A 173 1.93 8.36 5.17
N ASP A 174 1.56 7.83 6.34
CA ASP A 174 1.11 6.46 6.58
C ASP A 174 0.11 6.40 7.74
N MET A 175 -0.59 5.27 7.86
CA MET A 175 -1.59 5.07 8.91
C MET A 175 -0.99 4.71 10.27
N VAL A 176 0.17 4.05 10.30
CA VAL A 176 0.73 3.49 11.54
C VAL A 176 1.20 4.61 12.45
N VAL A 177 2.02 5.53 11.92
CA VAL A 177 2.58 6.63 12.72
C VAL A 177 1.52 7.66 13.10
N VAL A 178 0.52 7.90 12.23
CA VAL A 178 -0.61 8.79 12.59
C VAL A 178 -1.36 8.26 13.83
N ASN A 179 -1.46 6.95 13.98
CA ASN A 179 -2.15 6.31 15.12
C ASN A 179 -1.31 6.29 16.40
N ASP A 180 -0.08 6.81 16.41
CA ASP A 180 0.72 6.91 17.61
C ASP A 180 0.05 7.86 18.61
N TYR A 181 0.05 7.48 19.90
CA TYR A 181 -0.53 8.30 20.98
C TYR A 181 0.00 9.74 20.97
N TRP A 182 1.31 9.93 20.69
CA TRP A 182 1.92 11.24 20.64
C TRP A 182 1.38 12.10 19.49
N VAL A 183 1.06 11.51 18.36
CA VAL A 183 0.45 12.20 17.22
C VAL A 183 -1.01 12.52 17.52
N LEU A 184 -1.78 11.53 17.96
CA LEU A 184 -3.20 11.71 18.32
C LEU A 184 -3.38 12.80 19.41
N SER A 185 -2.45 12.89 20.37
CA SER A 185 -2.48 13.94 21.40
C SER A 185 -2.33 15.37 20.86
N LYS A 186 -1.84 15.57 19.62
CA LYS A 186 -1.73 16.90 19.01
C LYS A 186 -3.03 17.37 18.35
N ILE A 187 -3.93 16.41 18.10
CA ILE A 187 -5.23 16.69 17.47
C ILE A 187 -6.16 17.32 18.53
N ARG A 188 -6.92 18.32 18.08
CA ARG A 188 -8.01 18.92 18.86
C ARG A 188 -9.26 18.97 18.00
N PRO A 189 -10.41 18.46 18.51
CA PRO A 189 -11.69 18.59 17.87
C PRO A 189 -11.97 20.04 17.43
N GLU A 190 -12.69 20.21 16.34
CA GLU A 190 -13.08 21.51 15.77
C GLU A 190 -11.97 22.40 15.23
N ARG A 191 -10.70 22.08 15.55
CA ARG A 191 -9.53 22.82 15.04
C ARG A 191 -8.74 22.03 14.01
N SER A 192 -8.41 20.78 14.33
CA SER A 192 -7.50 19.97 13.55
C SER A 192 -8.16 19.36 12.33
N THR A 193 -7.46 19.37 11.20
CA THR A 193 -7.78 18.55 10.04
C THR A 193 -6.71 17.47 9.90
N VAL A 194 -7.13 16.23 9.66
CA VAL A 194 -6.21 15.11 9.40
C VAL A 194 -6.38 14.66 7.96
N VAL A 195 -5.29 14.64 7.21
CA VAL A 195 -5.20 14.02 5.89
C VAL A 195 -4.34 12.78 6.05
N VAL A 196 -4.84 11.60 5.70
CA VAL A 196 -4.14 10.34 5.92
C VAL A 196 -4.03 9.52 4.63
N ASN A 197 -2.82 9.02 4.36
CA ASN A 197 -2.56 8.05 3.33
C ASN A 197 -3.04 6.68 3.82
N THR A 198 -4.04 6.12 3.17
CA THR A 198 -4.68 4.86 3.58
C THR A 198 -3.99 3.61 3.09
N TYR A 199 -2.82 3.73 2.45
CA TYR A 199 -2.03 2.57 2.05
C TYR A 199 -1.63 1.73 3.28
N GLU A 200 -1.96 0.45 3.25
CA GLU A 200 -1.68 -0.50 4.33
C GLU A 200 -0.21 -0.97 4.33
N ALA A 201 0.69 -0.09 4.75
CA ALA A 201 2.10 -0.42 4.91
C ALA A 201 2.31 -1.25 6.19
N MET A 202 2.69 -2.53 6.04
CA MET A 202 2.92 -3.40 7.18
C MET A 202 4.08 -2.88 8.04
N PRO A 203 3.91 -2.83 9.38
CA PRO A 203 4.99 -2.46 10.30
C PRO A 203 6.08 -3.55 10.35
N GLY A 204 7.25 -3.20 10.87
CA GLY A 204 8.37 -4.13 10.98
C GLY A 204 8.07 -5.43 11.73
N THR A 205 7.10 -5.44 12.65
CA THR A 205 6.62 -6.63 13.35
C THR A 205 5.98 -7.68 12.44
N PHE A 206 5.58 -7.32 11.23
CA PHE A 206 5.09 -8.26 10.23
C PHE A 206 6.14 -9.32 9.86
N THR A 207 7.42 -9.00 9.94
CA THR A 207 8.52 -9.95 9.66
C THR A 207 8.49 -11.17 10.58
N THR A 208 8.04 -10.99 11.83
CA THR A 208 7.93 -12.06 12.84
C THR A 208 6.50 -12.57 13.03
N ARG A 209 5.50 -11.88 12.47
CA ARG A 209 4.08 -12.23 12.53
C ARG A 209 3.47 -12.22 11.13
N PRO A 210 3.75 -13.27 10.32
CA PRO A 210 3.41 -13.29 8.89
C PRO A 210 1.89 -13.25 8.60
N ASP A 211 1.06 -13.64 9.57
CA ASP A 211 -0.40 -13.65 9.46
C ASP A 211 -1.07 -12.38 10.00
N MET A 212 -0.26 -11.40 10.43
CA MET A 212 -0.75 -10.14 10.97
C MET A 212 -1.68 -9.46 9.97
N GLN A 213 -2.88 -9.09 10.44
CA GLN A 213 -3.81 -8.24 9.69
C GLN A 213 -3.50 -6.78 9.97
N PHE A 214 -3.66 -5.92 8.96
CA PHE A 214 -3.49 -4.48 9.14
C PHE A 214 -4.78 -3.89 9.73
N PRO A 215 -4.74 -3.20 10.89
CA PRO A 215 -5.93 -2.73 11.58
C PRO A 215 -6.43 -1.38 11.02
N ALA A 216 -6.67 -1.28 9.70
CA ALA A 216 -7.03 -0.02 9.03
C ALA A 216 -8.28 0.63 9.63
N ALA A 217 -9.34 -0.15 9.86
CA ALA A 217 -10.60 0.36 10.39
C ALA A 217 -10.44 0.91 11.82
N ASP A 218 -9.67 0.23 12.67
CA ASP A 218 -9.42 0.67 14.05
C ASP A 218 -8.59 1.95 14.07
N ILE A 219 -7.61 2.09 13.18
CA ILE A 219 -6.81 3.29 13.03
C ILE A 219 -7.69 4.49 12.61
N VAL A 220 -8.51 4.32 11.58
CA VAL A 220 -9.43 5.39 11.12
C VAL A 220 -10.40 5.78 12.24
N LYS A 221 -10.92 4.80 12.99
CA LYS A 221 -11.79 5.03 14.15
C LYS A 221 -11.07 5.80 15.27
N ALA A 222 -9.80 5.47 15.57
CA ALA A 222 -9.01 6.18 16.58
C ALA A 222 -8.76 7.64 16.19
N ILE A 223 -8.40 7.89 14.91
CA ILE A 223 -8.24 9.25 14.38
C ILE A 223 -9.58 10.01 14.45
N GLY A 224 -10.68 9.39 14.03
CA GLY A 224 -12.02 9.98 14.11
C GLY A 224 -12.43 10.33 15.56
N THR A 225 -12.07 9.47 16.52
CA THR A 225 -12.30 9.74 17.96
C THR A 225 -11.50 10.98 18.41
N ALA A 226 -10.23 11.09 18.01
CA ALA A 226 -9.40 12.25 18.32
C ALA A 226 -9.93 13.54 17.66
N LEU A 227 -10.60 13.43 16.52
CA LEU A 227 -11.28 14.54 15.82
C LEU A 227 -12.68 14.86 16.38
N GLY A 228 -13.09 14.23 17.50
CA GLY A 228 -14.41 14.46 18.09
C GLY A 228 -15.57 13.85 17.29
N GLY A 229 -15.33 12.78 16.58
CA GLY A 229 -16.30 12.06 15.75
C GLY A 229 -16.29 12.44 14.27
N GLN A 230 -15.48 13.40 13.86
CA GLN A 230 -15.31 13.74 12.44
C GLN A 230 -14.40 12.71 11.73
N ALA A 231 -14.71 12.41 10.48
CA ALA A 231 -13.86 11.54 9.68
C ALA A 231 -12.60 12.28 9.18
N PRO A 232 -11.41 11.63 9.16
CA PRO A 232 -10.25 12.20 8.48
C PRO A 232 -10.45 12.22 6.96
N LEU A 233 -9.72 13.09 6.27
CA LEU A 233 -9.60 13.05 4.81
C LEU A 233 -8.69 11.88 4.43
N GLN A 234 -9.21 10.95 3.65
CA GLN A 234 -8.57 9.68 3.33
C GLN A 234 -8.24 9.60 1.84
N ILE A 235 -7.01 9.18 1.53
CA ILE A 235 -6.57 8.97 0.15
C ILE A 235 -5.47 7.90 0.10
N ASP A 236 -5.57 6.90 -0.77
CA ASP A 236 -4.47 5.97 -1.02
C ASP A 236 -3.44 6.60 -1.98
N ALA A 237 -2.66 7.51 -1.41
CA ALA A 237 -1.64 8.25 -2.14
C ALA A 237 -0.53 7.35 -2.66
N THR A 238 -0.19 6.29 -1.93
CA THR A 238 0.90 5.37 -2.33
C THR A 238 0.51 4.53 -3.54
N GLN A 239 -0.70 3.95 -3.55
CA GLN A 239 -1.16 3.17 -4.69
C GLN A 239 -1.26 4.05 -5.94
N ILE A 240 -1.90 5.22 -5.81
CA ILE A 240 -2.09 6.16 -6.91
C ILE A 240 -0.74 6.64 -7.45
N ALA A 241 0.16 7.14 -6.59
CA ALA A 241 1.46 7.65 -7.02
C ALA A 241 2.33 6.55 -7.64
N THR A 242 2.31 5.34 -7.10
CA THR A 242 3.04 4.20 -7.67
C THR A 242 2.52 3.85 -9.06
N ALA A 243 1.21 3.84 -9.27
CA ALA A 243 0.60 3.52 -10.56
C ALA A 243 0.90 4.61 -11.61
N LEU A 244 0.80 5.89 -11.23
CA LEU A 244 0.97 7.01 -12.17
C LEU A 244 2.44 7.34 -12.46
N ILE A 245 3.31 7.24 -11.45
CA ILE A 245 4.70 7.74 -11.50
C ILE A 245 5.71 6.59 -11.50
N GLY A 246 5.34 5.45 -10.93
CA GLY A 246 6.17 4.25 -10.85
C GLY A 246 7.08 4.21 -9.62
N ASP A 247 6.88 5.09 -8.63
CA ASP A 247 7.66 5.11 -7.39
C ASP A 247 6.78 5.54 -6.21
N ALA A 248 6.77 4.75 -5.14
CA ALA A 248 6.00 5.00 -3.93
C ALA A 248 6.46 6.28 -3.19
N ILE A 249 7.71 6.70 -3.36
CA ILE A 249 8.24 7.93 -2.73
C ILE A 249 7.50 9.20 -3.18
N ALA A 250 6.89 9.15 -4.37
CA ALA A 250 6.08 10.25 -4.90
C ALA A 250 4.78 10.49 -4.11
N ALA A 251 4.33 9.51 -3.29
CA ALA A 251 3.14 9.63 -2.46
C ALA A 251 3.17 10.84 -1.52
N ASN A 252 4.36 11.20 -1.04
CA ASN A 252 4.51 12.31 -0.11
C ASN A 252 4.22 13.67 -0.74
N LEU A 253 4.70 13.90 -1.95
CA LEU A 253 4.38 15.13 -2.69
C LEU A 253 2.95 15.11 -3.23
N PHE A 254 2.42 13.93 -3.53
CA PHE A 254 1.02 13.77 -3.88
C PHE A 254 0.09 14.19 -2.71
N ILE A 255 0.33 13.68 -1.49
CA ILE A 255 -0.50 14.01 -0.33
C ILE A 255 -0.34 15.49 0.09
N LEU A 256 0.86 16.06 -0.09
CA LEU A 256 1.07 17.49 0.08
C LEU A 256 0.25 18.31 -0.92
N GLY A 257 0.23 17.93 -2.20
CA GLY A 257 -0.60 18.57 -3.23
C GLY A 257 -2.09 18.47 -2.94
N TYR A 258 -2.52 17.32 -2.44
CA TYR A 258 -3.89 17.11 -1.98
C TYR A 258 -4.26 18.06 -0.82
N ALA A 259 -3.44 18.11 0.22
CA ALA A 259 -3.67 19.00 1.37
C ALA A 259 -3.61 20.48 0.97
N TRP A 260 -2.70 20.84 0.05
CA TRP A 260 -2.58 22.21 -0.45
C TRP A 260 -3.84 22.63 -1.23
N GLN A 261 -4.35 21.79 -2.09
CA GLN A 261 -5.57 22.07 -2.87
C GLN A 261 -6.81 22.18 -1.97
N GLN A 262 -6.83 21.51 -0.83
CA GLN A 262 -7.86 21.67 0.21
C GLN A 262 -7.74 23.00 0.99
N GLY A 263 -6.73 23.83 0.68
CA GLY A 263 -6.46 25.07 1.40
C GLY A 263 -5.89 24.91 2.79
N LEU A 264 -5.29 23.75 3.10
CA LEU A 264 -4.78 23.44 4.44
C LEU A 264 -3.32 23.86 4.65
N VAL A 265 -2.65 24.34 3.61
CA VAL A 265 -1.23 24.75 3.65
C VAL A 265 -1.14 26.23 3.29
N PRO A 266 -0.76 27.12 4.23
CA PRO A 266 -0.78 28.58 4.03
C PRO A 266 0.50 29.08 3.34
N ILE A 267 0.88 28.44 2.24
CA ILE A 267 2.07 28.76 1.43
C ILE A 267 1.63 28.80 -0.04
N SER A 268 2.14 29.76 -0.81
CA SER A 268 1.79 29.90 -2.22
C SER A 268 2.30 28.75 -3.08
N PHE A 269 1.66 28.57 -4.22
CA PHE A 269 2.09 27.59 -5.22
C PHE A 269 3.50 27.91 -5.75
N GLU A 270 3.76 29.16 -6.03
CA GLU A 270 5.03 29.65 -6.58
C GLU A 270 6.19 29.36 -5.65
N ALA A 271 6.01 29.64 -4.34
CA ALA A 271 7.04 29.37 -3.33
C ALA A 271 7.31 27.87 -3.18
N LEU A 272 6.27 27.03 -3.20
CA LEU A 272 6.41 25.56 -3.15
C LEU A 272 7.14 25.03 -4.40
N MET A 273 6.77 25.48 -5.59
CA MET A 273 7.45 25.05 -6.83
C MET A 273 8.92 25.47 -6.81
N ARG A 274 9.21 26.68 -6.34
CA ARG A 274 10.57 27.17 -6.20
C ARG A 274 11.37 26.38 -5.14
N ALA A 275 10.77 26.03 -4.03
CA ALA A 275 11.40 25.18 -3.02
C ALA A 275 11.74 23.78 -3.57
N ILE A 276 10.86 23.17 -4.39
CA ILE A 276 11.13 21.89 -5.07
C ILE A 276 12.32 22.03 -6.02
N GLU A 277 12.42 23.11 -6.77
CA GLU A 277 13.56 23.38 -7.65
C GLU A 277 14.87 23.53 -6.88
N LEU A 278 14.86 24.30 -5.80
CA LEU A 278 16.04 24.52 -4.96
C LEU A 278 16.51 23.24 -4.25
N ASN A 279 15.58 22.36 -3.88
CA ASN A 279 15.92 21.05 -3.32
C ASN A 279 16.70 20.16 -4.32
N GLY A 280 16.50 20.34 -5.62
CA GLY A 280 17.30 19.73 -6.68
C GLY A 280 17.08 18.22 -6.87
N ALA A 281 16.32 17.56 -6.00
CA ALA A 281 16.09 16.11 -6.08
C ALA A 281 14.79 15.80 -6.82
N ALA A 282 14.87 15.01 -7.89
CA ALA A 282 13.71 14.50 -8.64
C ALA A 282 12.64 15.56 -8.96
N ILE A 283 13.07 16.77 -9.39
CA ILE A 283 12.24 17.96 -9.53
C ILE A 283 10.95 17.68 -10.30
N GLU A 284 11.04 17.14 -11.50
CA GLU A 284 9.87 16.87 -12.35
C GLU A 284 8.92 15.83 -11.74
N MET A 285 9.47 14.80 -11.11
CA MET A 285 8.66 13.80 -10.42
C MET A 285 7.88 14.44 -9.26
N ASN A 286 8.52 15.27 -8.47
CA ASN A 286 7.92 15.94 -7.32
C ASN A 286 6.84 16.94 -7.75
N LYS A 287 7.09 17.73 -8.80
CA LYS A 287 6.07 18.63 -9.38
C LYS A 287 4.87 17.86 -9.94
N THR A 288 5.13 16.77 -10.65
CA THR A 288 4.07 15.91 -11.21
C THR A 288 3.25 15.25 -10.11
N ALA A 289 3.90 14.74 -9.05
CA ALA A 289 3.21 14.14 -7.92
C ALA A 289 2.30 15.14 -7.20
N PHE A 290 2.82 16.36 -6.96
CA PHE A 290 2.05 17.44 -6.37
C PHE A 290 0.85 17.84 -7.24
N ALA A 291 1.03 17.91 -8.57
CA ALA A 291 -0.05 18.22 -9.51
C ALA A 291 -1.16 17.14 -9.50
N TRP A 292 -0.80 15.86 -9.48
CA TRP A 292 -1.75 14.77 -9.35
C TRP A 292 -2.50 14.81 -8.02
N GLY A 293 -1.83 15.15 -6.93
CA GLY A 293 -2.46 15.33 -5.63
C GLY A 293 -3.51 16.46 -5.63
N ARG A 294 -3.23 17.57 -6.29
CA ARG A 294 -4.18 18.66 -6.50
C ARG A 294 -5.41 18.20 -7.32
N LEU A 295 -5.15 17.52 -8.45
CA LEU A 295 -6.22 17.00 -9.28
C LEU A 295 -7.12 16.00 -8.53
N ALA A 296 -6.56 15.20 -7.64
CA ALA A 296 -7.32 14.23 -6.85
C ALA A 296 -8.37 14.87 -5.91
N VAL A 297 -8.19 16.14 -5.53
CA VAL A 297 -9.21 16.90 -4.79
C VAL A 297 -10.35 17.33 -5.71
N VAL A 298 -10.03 17.69 -6.95
CA VAL A 298 -10.99 18.25 -7.91
C VAL A 298 -11.74 17.14 -8.64
N ASP A 299 -11.00 16.11 -9.08
CA ASP A 299 -11.54 14.98 -9.82
C ASP A 299 -10.78 13.68 -9.49
N LEU A 300 -11.16 13.06 -8.38
CA LEU A 300 -10.57 11.78 -7.96
C LEU A 300 -10.87 10.66 -8.97
N ALA A 301 -12.02 10.72 -9.66
CA ALA A 301 -12.40 9.68 -10.61
C ALA A 301 -11.44 9.65 -11.81
N ALA A 302 -11.10 10.82 -12.37
CA ALA A 302 -10.13 10.93 -13.46
C ALA A 302 -8.72 10.46 -13.03
N VAL A 303 -8.32 10.75 -11.78
CA VAL A 303 -7.02 10.30 -11.26
C VAL A 303 -6.96 8.77 -11.11
N VAL A 304 -8.02 8.16 -10.58
CA VAL A 304 -8.14 6.71 -10.41
C VAL A 304 -8.18 5.99 -11.75
N GLU A 305 -8.90 6.55 -12.73
CA GLU A 305 -8.93 6.04 -14.11
C GLU A 305 -7.55 6.12 -14.77
N ALA A 306 -6.88 7.27 -14.69
CA ALA A 306 -5.53 7.45 -15.22
C ALA A 306 -4.52 6.50 -14.58
N ALA A 307 -4.67 6.19 -13.29
CA ALA A 307 -3.88 5.22 -12.56
C ALA A 307 -4.18 3.77 -12.96
N GLY A 308 -5.28 3.51 -13.68
CA GLY A 308 -5.72 2.15 -14.00
C GLY A 308 -6.18 1.35 -12.77
N ILE A 309 -6.57 2.04 -11.69
CA ILE A 309 -7.02 1.42 -10.45
C ILE A 309 -8.50 1.07 -10.61
N VAL A 310 -8.80 -0.24 -10.60
CA VAL A 310 -10.19 -0.70 -10.65
C VAL A 310 -10.84 -0.50 -9.28
N ARG A 311 -11.81 0.40 -9.20
CA ARG A 311 -12.51 0.82 -7.96
C ARG A 311 -13.30 -0.27 -7.21
N ASN A 312 -13.26 -1.52 -7.67
CA ASN A 312 -14.10 -2.60 -7.14
C ASN A 312 -13.31 -3.76 -6.52
N LEU A 313 -12.07 -3.53 -6.07
CA LEU A 313 -11.45 -4.46 -5.14
C LEU A 313 -12.15 -4.27 -3.78
N PRO A 314 -12.72 -5.33 -3.19
CA PRO A 314 -13.17 -5.24 -1.81
C PRO A 314 -11.98 -4.79 -0.96
N THR A 315 -12.22 -3.87 -0.03
CA THR A 315 -11.18 -3.51 0.92
C THR A 315 -10.80 -4.78 1.68
N ARG A 316 -9.54 -4.90 2.06
CA ARG A 316 -9.01 -6.06 2.79
C ARG A 316 -9.88 -6.44 4.01
N SER A 317 -10.51 -5.44 4.66
CA SER A 317 -11.48 -5.63 5.73
C SER A 317 -12.78 -6.31 5.29
N GLU A 318 -13.23 -6.10 4.05
CA GLU A 318 -14.43 -6.77 3.52
C GLU A 318 -14.16 -8.23 3.19
N VAL A 319 -12.96 -8.54 2.66
CA VAL A 319 -12.53 -9.93 2.40
C VAL A 319 -12.39 -10.72 3.72
N THR A 320 -11.89 -10.07 4.78
CA THR A 320 -11.68 -10.71 6.10
C THR A 320 -12.98 -10.88 6.88
N ALA A 321 -13.96 -10.00 6.72
CA ALA A 321 -15.24 -10.10 7.39
C ALA A 321 -16.05 -11.33 6.93
N HIS A 322 -15.82 -11.82 5.70
CA HIS A 322 -16.45 -13.05 5.18
C HIS A 322 -15.66 -14.32 5.51
N ALA A 323 -14.39 -14.23 5.94
CA ALA A 323 -13.52 -15.40 6.19
C ALA A 323 -13.49 -15.88 7.66
N LEU A 324 -14.18 -15.25 8.59
CA LEU A 324 -13.97 -15.44 10.02
C LEU A 324 -15.01 -16.22 10.86
N PRO A 325 -16.01 -16.99 10.34
CA PRO A 325 -16.79 -17.84 11.25
C PRO A 325 -16.36 -19.30 11.38
N MET A 326 -15.30 -19.78 10.73
CA MET A 326 -15.10 -21.24 10.58
C MET A 326 -13.78 -21.80 11.13
N LEU A 327 -13.25 -21.28 12.24
CA LEU A 327 -12.13 -21.92 12.95
C LEU A 327 -12.61 -22.73 14.16
N GLY A 328 -13.48 -23.73 13.91
CA GLY A 328 -13.96 -24.67 14.91
C GLY A 328 -13.75 -26.16 14.58
N ALA A 329 -13.47 -26.51 13.33
CA ALA A 329 -13.22 -27.90 12.95
C ALA A 329 -11.73 -28.17 12.76
N THR A 330 -11.18 -29.15 13.47
CA THR A 330 -9.78 -29.57 13.31
C THR A 330 -9.61 -30.41 12.04
N ALA A 331 -8.42 -30.38 11.45
CA ALA A 331 -8.09 -31.15 10.24
C ALA A 331 -8.40 -32.67 10.38
N ASN A 332 -8.46 -33.20 11.61
CA ASN A 332 -8.81 -34.59 11.87
C ASN A 332 -10.29 -34.91 11.65
N GLU A 333 -11.21 -33.97 11.92
CA GLU A 333 -12.66 -34.23 11.73
C GLU A 333 -13.04 -34.25 10.24
N ALA A 334 -12.29 -33.50 9.40
CA ALA A 334 -12.47 -33.53 7.94
C ALA A 334 -11.96 -34.86 7.32
N ALA A 335 -10.89 -35.44 7.88
CA ALA A 335 -10.34 -36.72 7.44
C ALA A 335 -11.27 -37.90 7.81
N GLU A 336 -11.92 -37.88 8.97
CA GLU A 336 -12.85 -38.89 9.43
C GLU A 336 -14.20 -38.87 8.68
N SER A 337 -14.53 -37.71 8.08
CA SER A 337 -15.76 -37.57 7.29
C SER A 337 -15.68 -38.12 5.86
N GLY A 338 -14.52 -38.66 5.42
CA GLY A 338 -14.30 -39.17 4.08
C GLY A 338 -14.35 -38.13 2.96
N LEU A 339 -14.29 -36.83 3.32
CA LEU A 339 -14.32 -35.70 2.38
C LEU A 339 -12.97 -35.40 1.76
N MET A 340 -11.86 -35.92 2.34
CA MET A 340 -10.51 -35.76 1.78
C MET A 340 -10.11 -36.96 0.93
N PRO A 341 -9.55 -36.78 -0.27
CA PRO A 341 -9.03 -37.89 -1.08
C PRO A 341 -7.85 -38.55 -0.34
N GLN A 342 -7.84 -39.86 -0.28
CA GLN A 342 -6.75 -40.61 0.31
C GLN A 342 -5.48 -40.48 -0.55
N ALA A 343 -4.30 -40.47 0.06
CA ALA A 343 -3.00 -40.31 -0.61
C ALA A 343 -2.75 -41.39 -1.71
N ALA A 344 -3.49 -42.51 -1.70
CA ALA A 344 -3.45 -43.54 -2.71
C ALA A 344 -4.07 -43.11 -4.05
N ASP A 345 -5.04 -42.18 -4.04
CA ASP A 345 -5.72 -41.69 -5.24
C ASP A 345 -4.87 -40.67 -6.04
N LEU A 346 -3.72 -40.24 -5.51
CA LEU A 346 -2.84 -39.28 -6.13
C LEU A 346 -1.70 -39.90 -6.97
N ARG A 347 -1.64 -41.25 -7.05
CA ARG A 347 -0.63 -41.97 -7.81
C ARG A 347 -1.15 -42.40 -9.17
N ASP A 348 -1.14 -41.48 -10.12
CA ASP A 348 -1.29 -41.80 -11.53
C ASP A 348 0.09 -41.76 -12.19
N GLU A 349 0.75 -42.92 -12.31
CA GLU A 349 2.10 -43.05 -12.87
C GLU A 349 2.16 -42.68 -14.36
N ASP A 350 1.04 -42.66 -15.07
CA ASP A 350 0.97 -42.25 -16.48
C ASP A 350 1.00 -40.72 -16.68
N ALA A 351 0.69 -39.92 -15.65
CA ALA A 351 0.74 -38.48 -15.72
C ALA A 351 2.19 -37.90 -15.72
N LEU A 352 3.17 -38.69 -15.28
CA LEU A 352 4.58 -38.28 -15.20
C LEU A 352 5.36 -38.47 -16.52
N ARG A 353 4.77 -39.09 -17.54
CA ARG A 353 5.47 -39.44 -18.79
C ARG A 353 5.36 -38.43 -19.92
N HIS A 354 4.59 -37.35 -19.77
CA HIS A 354 4.45 -36.32 -20.80
C HIS A 354 4.88 -34.96 -20.31
N VAL A 355 6.20 -34.79 -20.11
CA VAL A 355 6.83 -33.47 -20.19
C VAL A 355 7.21 -33.25 -21.66
N PRO A 356 6.59 -32.35 -22.40
CA PRO A 356 7.04 -32.06 -23.76
C PRO A 356 8.45 -31.48 -23.69
N ALA A 357 9.40 -32.17 -24.32
CA ALA A 357 10.73 -31.69 -24.53
C ALA A 357 10.68 -30.42 -25.39
N SER A 358 11.24 -29.35 -24.88
CA SER A 358 11.73 -28.16 -25.56
C SER A 358 11.07 -27.82 -26.92
N GLY A 359 10.12 -26.91 -26.91
CA GLY A 359 9.64 -26.21 -28.10
C GLY A 359 8.85 -24.99 -27.67
N ASP A 360 9.38 -23.81 -27.95
CA ASP A 360 8.78 -22.49 -27.75
C ASP A 360 8.32 -22.16 -26.29
N ALA A 361 9.22 -21.59 -25.51
CA ALA A 361 8.94 -20.95 -24.25
C ALA A 361 8.18 -19.59 -24.41
N GLY A 362 7.41 -19.46 -25.48
CA GLY A 362 6.48 -18.37 -25.73
C GLY A 362 5.10 -18.73 -25.16
N SER A 363 4.76 -18.18 -24.01
CA SER A 363 3.39 -18.12 -23.45
C SER A 363 2.76 -19.38 -22.89
N VAL A 364 3.47 -20.18 -22.11
CA VAL A 364 2.79 -21.28 -21.34
C VAL A 364 2.03 -20.76 -20.12
N PHE A 365 2.30 -19.55 -19.67
CA PHE A 365 1.51 -18.88 -18.64
C PHE A 365 0.93 -17.59 -19.22
N ALA A 366 -0.34 -17.66 -19.68
CA ALA A 366 -1.11 -16.42 -19.71
C ALA A 366 -0.97 -15.78 -18.31
N PRO A 367 -0.56 -14.52 -18.19
CA PRO A 367 -0.49 -13.88 -16.89
C PRO A 367 -1.90 -13.99 -16.31
N LEU A 368 -2.04 -14.75 -15.22
CA LEU A 368 -3.22 -14.63 -14.38
C LEU A 368 -3.30 -13.16 -14.04
N ASP A 369 -4.44 -12.54 -14.29
CA ASP A 369 -4.68 -11.16 -13.89
C ASP A 369 -4.73 -11.13 -12.37
N ASP A 370 -3.53 -11.13 -11.76
CA ASP A 370 -3.32 -11.09 -10.31
C ASP A 370 -3.85 -9.79 -9.67
N ALA A 371 -4.28 -8.84 -10.49
CA ALA A 371 -4.74 -7.54 -10.01
C ALA A 371 -6.20 -7.57 -9.52
N ARG A 372 -6.93 -8.65 -9.78
CA ARG A 372 -8.34 -8.74 -9.43
C ARG A 372 -8.65 -10.06 -8.72
N LEU A 373 -9.18 -9.97 -7.51
CA LEU A 373 -9.75 -11.12 -6.81
C LEU A 373 -11.07 -11.54 -7.45
N SER A 374 -11.36 -12.83 -7.42
CA SER A 374 -12.65 -13.37 -7.88
C SER A 374 -13.79 -12.86 -7.00
N ARG A 375 -14.94 -12.60 -7.62
CA ARG A 375 -16.12 -12.04 -6.94
C ARG A 375 -17.17 -13.10 -6.62
N SER A 376 -16.99 -14.32 -7.12
CA SER A 376 -17.90 -15.42 -6.89
C SER A 376 -17.17 -16.74 -6.87
N LEU A 377 -17.74 -17.73 -6.20
CA LEU A 377 -17.22 -19.10 -6.18
C LEU A 377 -17.05 -19.67 -7.59
N ASP A 378 -17.98 -19.40 -8.50
CA ASP A 378 -17.89 -19.88 -9.88
C ASP A 378 -16.72 -19.23 -10.64
N GLU A 379 -16.41 -17.97 -10.39
CA GLU A 379 -15.22 -17.30 -10.93
C GLU A 379 -13.93 -17.91 -10.36
N VAL A 380 -13.88 -18.19 -9.05
CA VAL A 380 -12.76 -18.90 -8.41
C VAL A 380 -12.52 -20.25 -9.06
N ILE A 381 -13.58 -21.04 -9.20
CA ILE A 381 -13.50 -22.39 -9.83
C ILE A 381 -12.99 -22.27 -11.27
N ALA A 382 -13.54 -21.37 -12.07
CA ALA A 382 -13.14 -21.19 -13.47
C ALA A 382 -11.65 -20.83 -13.59
N ARG A 383 -11.16 -19.92 -12.77
CA ARG A 383 -9.74 -19.52 -12.75
C ARG A 383 -8.83 -20.64 -12.29
N ARG A 384 -9.21 -21.38 -11.25
CA ARG A 384 -8.43 -22.52 -10.76
C ARG A 384 -8.41 -23.65 -11.79
N VAL A 385 -9.52 -23.92 -12.46
CA VAL A 385 -9.59 -24.91 -13.56
C VAL A 385 -8.66 -24.53 -14.70
N ALA A 386 -8.67 -23.25 -15.13
CA ALA A 386 -7.76 -22.76 -16.17
C ALA A 386 -6.29 -22.89 -15.73
N PHE A 387 -5.97 -22.53 -14.51
CA PHE A 387 -4.64 -22.67 -13.94
C PHE A 387 -4.17 -24.13 -13.89
N LEU A 388 -4.99 -25.03 -13.33
CA LEU A 388 -4.66 -26.45 -13.20
C LEU A 388 -4.54 -27.16 -14.56
N THR A 389 -5.32 -26.71 -15.56
CA THR A 389 -5.20 -27.17 -16.93
C THR A 389 -3.84 -26.81 -17.53
N SER A 390 -3.40 -25.57 -17.31
CA SER A 390 -2.08 -25.10 -17.76
C SER A 390 -0.93 -25.72 -16.98
N TYR A 391 -1.14 -25.96 -15.67
CA TYR A 391 -0.13 -26.53 -14.79
C TYR A 391 0.21 -27.98 -15.14
N GLN A 392 -0.80 -28.82 -15.39
CA GLN A 392 -0.60 -30.23 -15.69
C GLN A 392 -1.45 -30.73 -16.85
N SER A 393 -2.79 -30.73 -16.73
CA SER A 393 -3.70 -31.21 -17.78
C SER A 393 -5.17 -30.91 -17.48
N ALA A 394 -6.02 -30.97 -18.50
CA ALA A 394 -7.47 -30.89 -18.32
C ALA A 394 -8.04 -32.04 -17.45
N GLY A 395 -7.39 -33.19 -17.40
CA GLY A 395 -7.74 -34.27 -16.51
C GLY A 395 -7.49 -33.95 -15.05
N TYR A 396 -6.37 -33.29 -14.76
CA TYR A 396 -6.04 -32.82 -13.42
C TYR A 396 -7.02 -31.74 -12.94
N ALA A 397 -7.33 -30.79 -13.79
CA ALA A 397 -8.31 -29.74 -13.50
C ALA A 397 -9.72 -30.30 -13.24
N ARG A 398 -10.13 -31.36 -13.96
CA ARG A 398 -11.41 -32.04 -13.71
C ARG A 398 -11.51 -32.67 -12.33
N ARG A 399 -10.44 -33.28 -11.81
CA ARG A 399 -10.45 -33.82 -10.43
C ARG A 399 -10.79 -32.73 -9.41
N TYR A 400 -10.23 -31.54 -9.58
CA TYR A 400 -10.55 -30.40 -8.74
C TYR A 400 -12.02 -29.98 -8.87
N SER A 401 -12.51 -29.76 -10.09
CA SER A 401 -13.91 -29.34 -10.30
C SER A 401 -14.92 -30.38 -9.80
N ASP A 402 -14.63 -31.67 -9.97
CA ASP A 402 -15.49 -32.76 -9.49
C ASP A 402 -15.51 -32.82 -7.96
N PHE A 403 -14.36 -32.55 -7.32
CA PHE A 403 -14.28 -32.49 -5.87
C PHE A 403 -15.06 -31.28 -5.30
N VAL A 404 -14.92 -30.11 -5.87
CA VAL A 404 -15.70 -28.91 -5.48
C VAL A 404 -17.19 -29.14 -5.67
N ALA A 405 -17.60 -29.83 -6.78
CA ALA A 405 -18.99 -30.17 -7.02
C ALA A 405 -19.57 -31.12 -5.94
N LYS A 406 -18.78 -32.11 -5.47
CA LYS A 406 -19.17 -32.99 -4.35
C LYS A 406 -19.35 -32.23 -3.05
N VAL A 407 -18.40 -31.30 -2.72
CA VAL A 407 -18.48 -30.45 -1.51
C VAL A 407 -19.72 -29.57 -1.58
N ARG A 408 -19.97 -28.92 -2.71
CA ARG A 408 -21.15 -28.06 -2.94
C ARG A 408 -22.47 -28.83 -2.79
N ALA A 409 -22.54 -30.01 -3.33
CA ALA A 409 -23.71 -30.86 -3.18
C ALA A 409 -23.96 -31.30 -1.73
N ALA A 410 -22.90 -31.66 -1.01
CA ALA A 410 -22.97 -32.03 0.41
C ALA A 410 -23.37 -30.84 1.29
N GLU A 411 -22.81 -29.65 1.02
CA GLU A 411 -23.12 -28.42 1.74
C GLU A 411 -24.56 -28.00 1.52
N THR A 412 -25.05 -28.00 0.27
CA THR A 412 -26.44 -27.69 -0.05
C THR A 412 -27.41 -28.63 0.65
N ALA A 413 -27.04 -29.92 0.78
CA ALA A 413 -27.89 -30.92 1.44
C ALA A 413 -27.91 -30.76 2.97
N LYS A 414 -26.78 -30.36 3.60
CA LYS A 414 -26.64 -30.34 5.06
C LYS A 414 -26.80 -28.93 5.67
N ALA A 415 -26.51 -27.89 4.91
CA ALA A 415 -26.58 -26.50 5.32
C ALA A 415 -27.17 -25.63 4.20
N PRO A 416 -28.50 -25.74 3.92
CA PRO A 416 -29.14 -24.98 2.86
C PRO A 416 -28.90 -23.47 3.04
N GLY A 417 -28.36 -22.81 2.01
CA GLY A 417 -28.08 -21.38 2.00
C GLY A 417 -26.66 -20.99 2.43
N SER A 418 -25.80 -21.94 2.83
CA SER A 418 -24.35 -21.74 3.00
C SER A 418 -23.57 -22.10 1.73
N SER A 419 -22.44 -21.39 1.50
CA SER A 419 -21.42 -21.70 0.50
C SER A 419 -20.00 -21.73 1.12
N ASP A 420 -19.90 -21.64 2.44
CA ASP A 420 -18.64 -21.45 3.17
C ASP A 420 -17.63 -22.58 2.94
N LEU A 421 -18.09 -23.84 2.94
CA LEU A 421 -17.23 -24.99 2.69
C LEU A 421 -16.79 -25.07 1.23
N SER A 422 -17.70 -24.73 0.30
CA SER A 422 -17.42 -24.72 -1.14
C SER A 422 -16.44 -23.60 -1.52
N GLU A 423 -16.43 -22.49 -0.76
CA GLU A 423 -15.50 -21.38 -0.94
C GLU A 423 -14.12 -21.68 -0.32
N ALA A 424 -14.09 -22.49 0.74
CA ALA A 424 -12.85 -22.89 1.42
C ALA A 424 -12.01 -23.92 0.63
N VAL A 425 -12.60 -24.65 -0.31
CA VAL A 425 -11.97 -25.68 -1.13
C VAL A 425 -11.38 -25.10 -2.42
#